data_f935e71ee3ecfe5db7e898a6976f7188
#
_entry.id   f935e71ee3ecfe5db7e898a6976f7188
#
_cell.length_a   1.000
_cell.length_b   1.000
_cell.length_c   1.000
_cell.angle_alpha   90.00
_cell.angle_beta   90.00
_cell.angle_gamma   90.00
#
_symmetry.space_group_name_H-M   'P 1'
#
loop_
_entity.id
_entity.type
_entity.pdbx_description
1 polymer ?
#
loop_
_entity_poly.entity_id
_entity_poly.type
_entity_poly.pdbx_seq_one_letter_code
_entity_poly.pdbx_strand_id
1 'polypeptide(L)'
;MENLNNIHNLINKNNKYLIILNIIFEIISLFVFVFINFYYINKIPIIFTLFNSILLLAYLFFNFYSLYEATKLKIVTKKLKDAENYNSSLLILYDNVRGFKHDFDNIINIIGGYIKLNDIDGLKQYYSSLESDCSRVKNIQILNPNIINNPGIYNLLVTEYEKAINLDVKINFEFFFDFQNLKMPIYEFSRMFGILLDNAIEAAKDCYNKEVNIVFREVRKQHVQIILIENTYFNSEIDMEKIFKKGISGKKDHSGIGLWEVNNIVKKFNYVILNTTKDDKYFKQELQIYF
;
A
#
# COMPACT_ATOMS: atom_id res chain seq x y z
N MET A 1 16.22 6.45 11.23
CA MET A 1 15.63 5.44 10.31
C MET A 1 16.23 5.48 8.92
N GLU A 2 16.50 6.64 8.34
CA GLU A 2 17.08 6.78 6.99
C GLU A 2 18.48 6.15 6.83
N ASN A 3 19.32 6.28 7.84
CA ASN A 3 20.67 5.66 7.85
C ASN A 3 20.64 4.13 7.87
N LEU A 4 19.68 3.50 8.54
CA LEU A 4 19.52 2.04 8.59
C LEU A 4 19.03 1.49 7.23
N ASN A 5 18.12 2.19 6.56
CA ASN A 5 17.65 1.82 5.22
C ASN A 5 18.76 1.96 4.16
N ASN A 6 19.61 2.97 4.27
CA ASN A 6 20.76 3.14 3.38
C ASN A 6 21.82 2.04 3.59
N ILE A 7 22.10 1.66 4.83
CA ILE A 7 23.00 0.55 5.17
C ILE A 7 22.43 -0.78 4.67
N HIS A 8 21.13 -1.03 4.84
CA HIS A 8 20.48 -2.26 4.37
C HIS A 8 20.49 -2.37 2.84
N ASN A 9 20.25 -1.27 2.13
CA ASN A 9 20.32 -1.23 0.67
C ASN A 9 21.75 -1.43 0.15
N LEU A 10 22.76 -0.88 0.83
CA LEU A 10 24.18 -1.09 0.51
C LEU A 10 24.59 -2.55 0.73
N ILE A 11 24.18 -3.17 1.83
CA ILE A 11 24.45 -4.59 2.13
C ILE A 11 23.76 -5.50 1.10
N ASN A 12 22.51 -5.24 0.73
CA ASN A 12 21.79 -6.02 -0.27
C ASN A 12 22.40 -5.87 -1.69
N LYS A 13 22.85 -4.69 -2.03
CA LYS A 13 23.54 -4.42 -3.30
C LYS A 13 24.91 -5.12 -3.34
N ASN A 14 25.69 -5.04 -2.28
CA ASN A 14 26.99 -5.71 -2.18
C ASN A 14 26.86 -7.23 -2.21
N ASN A 15 25.85 -7.82 -1.54
CA ASN A 15 25.61 -9.26 -1.59
C ASN A 15 25.23 -9.75 -2.99
N LYS A 16 24.48 -8.96 -3.75
CA LYS A 16 24.13 -9.30 -5.13
C LYS A 16 25.37 -9.30 -6.05
N TYR A 17 26.27 -8.33 -5.87
CA TYR A 17 27.54 -8.28 -6.60
C TYR A 17 28.46 -9.44 -6.22
N LEU A 18 28.55 -9.81 -4.95
CA LEU A 18 29.35 -10.95 -4.48
C LEU A 18 28.84 -12.28 -5.06
N ILE A 19 27.53 -12.47 -5.14
CA ILE A 19 26.94 -13.67 -5.76
C ILE A 19 27.26 -13.71 -7.25
N ILE A 20 27.13 -12.60 -7.98
CA ILE A 20 27.47 -12.52 -9.40
C ILE A 20 28.97 -12.79 -9.61
N LEU A 21 29.82 -12.21 -8.77
CA LEU A 21 31.27 -12.41 -8.84
C LEU A 21 31.65 -13.87 -8.61
N ASN A 22 31.02 -14.55 -7.65
CA ASN A 22 31.23 -15.99 -7.41
C ASN A 22 30.80 -16.83 -8.60
N ILE A 23 29.64 -16.55 -9.21
CA ILE A 23 29.18 -17.28 -10.41
C ILE A 23 30.18 -17.09 -11.59
N ILE A 24 30.65 -15.86 -11.81
CA ILE A 24 31.64 -15.57 -12.85
C ILE A 24 32.95 -16.35 -12.59
N PHE A 25 33.41 -16.36 -11.34
CA PHE A 25 34.59 -17.08 -10.95
C PHE A 25 34.46 -18.60 -11.13
N GLU A 26 33.28 -19.17 -10.83
CA GLU A 26 32.95 -20.57 -11.09
C GLU A 26 33.01 -20.92 -12.57
N ILE A 27 32.43 -20.09 -13.44
CA ILE A 27 32.46 -20.28 -14.89
C ILE A 27 33.88 -20.22 -15.41
N ILE A 28 34.68 -19.26 -14.94
CA ILE A 28 36.11 -19.13 -15.37
C ILE A 28 36.92 -20.34 -14.88
N SER A 29 36.76 -20.79 -13.65
CA SER A 29 37.49 -21.93 -13.10
C SER A 29 37.15 -23.23 -13.84
N LEU A 30 35.89 -23.43 -14.20
CA LEU A 30 35.42 -24.57 -14.98
C LEU A 30 35.99 -24.53 -16.41
N PHE A 31 36.01 -23.35 -17.02
CA PHE A 31 36.60 -23.18 -18.35
C PHE A 31 38.10 -23.46 -18.35
N VAL A 32 38.85 -22.94 -17.38
CA VAL A 32 40.29 -23.18 -17.21
C VAL A 32 40.56 -24.67 -16.97
N PHE A 33 39.74 -25.32 -16.13
CA PHE A 33 39.87 -26.76 -15.89
C PHE A 33 39.67 -27.58 -17.16
N VAL A 34 38.62 -27.31 -17.95
CA VAL A 34 38.35 -28.00 -19.22
C VAL A 34 39.45 -27.73 -20.22
N PHE A 35 39.92 -26.47 -20.34
CA PHE A 35 41.00 -26.09 -21.25
C PHE A 35 42.33 -26.80 -20.94
N ILE A 36 42.71 -26.85 -19.66
CA ILE A 36 43.95 -27.56 -19.23
C ILE A 36 43.85 -29.06 -19.53
N ASN A 37 42.72 -29.69 -19.21
CA ASN A 37 42.53 -31.12 -19.47
C ASN A 37 42.49 -31.44 -20.96
N PHE A 38 41.89 -30.58 -21.80
CA PHE A 38 41.85 -30.78 -23.24
C PHE A 38 43.22 -30.57 -23.93
N TYR A 39 43.95 -29.50 -23.55
CA TYR A 39 45.22 -29.15 -24.18
C TYR A 39 46.37 -30.07 -23.77
N TYR A 40 46.35 -30.59 -22.54
CA TYR A 40 47.42 -31.42 -21.99
C TYR A 40 47.03 -32.90 -21.82
N ILE A 41 46.02 -33.38 -22.52
CA ILE A 41 45.43 -34.72 -22.36
C ILE A 41 46.42 -35.89 -22.31
N ASN A 42 47.57 -35.77 -23.00
CA ASN A 42 48.62 -36.79 -23.03
C ASN A 42 49.94 -36.35 -22.36
N LYS A 43 49.96 -35.20 -21.68
CA LYS A 43 51.20 -34.62 -21.13
C LYS A 43 51.20 -34.54 -19.61
N ILE A 44 50.03 -34.62 -19.00
CA ILE A 44 49.90 -34.53 -17.53
C ILE A 44 49.64 -35.95 -16.97
N PRO A 45 50.34 -36.35 -15.89
CA PRO A 45 50.06 -37.61 -15.20
C PRO A 45 48.59 -37.67 -14.70
N ILE A 46 47.97 -38.81 -14.85
CA ILE A 46 46.55 -39.05 -14.50
C ILE A 46 46.22 -38.71 -13.04
N ILE A 47 47.22 -38.84 -12.15
CA ILE A 47 47.14 -38.46 -10.74
C ILE A 47 46.85 -36.97 -10.57
N PHE A 48 47.47 -36.08 -11.39
CA PHE A 48 47.24 -34.64 -11.35
C PHE A 48 45.83 -34.25 -11.81
N THR A 49 45.33 -34.91 -12.84
CA THR A 49 43.96 -34.67 -13.33
C THR A 49 42.92 -35.10 -12.30
N LEU A 50 43.12 -36.25 -11.62
CA LEU A 50 42.28 -36.70 -10.53
C LEU A 50 42.28 -35.72 -9.33
N PHE A 51 43.48 -35.26 -8.95
CA PHE A 51 43.63 -34.31 -7.84
C PHE A 51 42.90 -32.98 -8.15
N ASN A 52 43.08 -32.43 -9.34
CA ASN A 52 42.37 -31.20 -9.77
C ASN A 52 40.85 -31.40 -9.83
N SER A 53 40.38 -32.59 -10.25
CA SER A 53 38.92 -32.88 -10.23
C SER A 53 38.35 -32.92 -8.84
N ILE A 54 39.05 -33.48 -7.86
CA ILE A 54 38.67 -33.49 -6.46
C ILE A 54 38.61 -32.07 -5.88
N LEU A 55 39.62 -31.24 -6.19
CA LEU A 55 39.64 -29.84 -5.75
C LEU A 55 38.45 -29.04 -6.33
N LEU A 56 38.15 -29.24 -7.60
CA LEU A 56 36.99 -28.58 -8.23
C LEU A 56 35.68 -28.99 -7.57
N LEU A 57 35.49 -30.28 -7.30
CA LEU A 57 34.29 -30.79 -6.61
C LEU A 57 34.18 -30.23 -5.19
N ALA A 58 35.27 -30.17 -4.42
CA ALA A 58 35.30 -29.58 -3.10
C ALA A 58 34.96 -28.07 -3.13
N TYR A 59 35.49 -27.34 -4.13
CA TYR A 59 35.20 -25.94 -4.34
C TYR A 59 33.69 -25.70 -4.65
N LEU A 60 33.12 -26.48 -5.58
CA LEU A 60 31.68 -26.38 -5.92
C LEU A 60 30.79 -26.71 -4.73
N PHE A 61 31.16 -27.73 -3.94
CA PHE A 61 30.45 -28.08 -2.73
C PHE A 61 30.45 -26.93 -1.70
N PHE A 62 31.62 -26.33 -1.49
CA PHE A 62 31.75 -25.21 -0.55
C PHE A 62 30.94 -23.98 -0.98
N ASN A 63 30.92 -23.64 -2.26
CA ASN A 63 30.10 -22.56 -2.81
C ASN A 63 28.62 -22.85 -2.66
N PHE A 64 28.17 -24.06 -2.98
CA PHE A 64 26.78 -24.45 -2.78
C PHE A 64 26.34 -24.35 -1.31
N TYR A 65 27.20 -24.81 -0.41
CA TYR A 65 26.96 -24.70 1.04
C TYR A 65 26.89 -23.23 1.49
N SER A 66 27.78 -22.38 1.02
CA SER A 66 27.79 -20.94 1.32
C SER A 66 26.51 -20.24 0.82
N LEU A 67 26.05 -20.54 -0.39
CA LEU A 67 24.79 -20.03 -0.93
C LEU A 67 23.57 -20.51 -0.12
N TYR A 68 23.55 -21.77 0.29
CA TYR A 68 22.51 -22.33 1.14
C TYR A 68 22.42 -21.60 2.50
N GLU A 69 23.55 -21.40 3.19
CA GLU A 69 23.57 -20.66 4.46
C GLU A 69 23.18 -19.19 4.29
N ALA A 70 23.60 -18.52 3.21
CA ALA A 70 23.21 -17.14 2.90
C ALA A 70 21.70 -17.00 2.66
N THR A 71 21.08 -17.97 1.97
CA THR A 71 19.62 -17.96 1.75
C THR A 71 18.84 -18.23 3.04
N LYS A 72 19.32 -19.16 3.87
CA LYS A 72 18.75 -19.45 5.18
C LYS A 72 18.80 -18.23 6.11
N LEU A 73 19.93 -17.55 6.16
CA LEU A 73 20.11 -16.32 6.94
C LEU A 73 19.12 -15.23 6.49
N LYS A 74 18.93 -15.06 5.17
CA LYS A 74 17.98 -14.10 4.60
C LYS A 74 16.53 -14.40 5.01
N ILE A 75 16.15 -15.67 5.07
CA ILE A 75 14.80 -16.08 5.51
C ILE A 75 14.62 -15.77 7.00
N VAL A 76 15.63 -16.06 7.83
CA VAL A 76 15.58 -15.79 9.29
C VAL A 76 15.49 -14.29 9.57
N THR A 77 16.32 -13.47 8.91
CA THR A 77 16.27 -12.01 9.07
C THR A 77 14.96 -11.41 8.62
N LYS A 78 14.35 -11.94 7.54
CA LYS A 78 13.01 -11.53 7.12
C LYS A 78 11.97 -11.84 8.19
N LYS A 79 11.97 -13.07 8.74
CA LYS A 79 11.04 -13.47 9.81
C LYS A 79 11.20 -12.61 11.07
N LEU A 80 12.43 -12.27 11.45
CA LEU A 80 12.68 -11.35 12.57
C LEU A 80 12.09 -9.97 12.32
N LYS A 81 12.30 -9.41 11.14
CA LYS A 81 11.73 -8.12 10.77
C LYS A 81 10.20 -8.12 10.77
N ASP A 82 9.60 -9.20 10.26
CA ASP A 82 8.14 -9.36 10.26
C ASP A 82 7.61 -9.46 11.71
N ALA A 83 8.32 -10.16 12.60
CA ALA A 83 7.98 -10.24 14.04
C ALA A 83 8.14 -8.90 14.76
N GLU A 84 9.18 -8.11 14.45
CA GLU A 84 9.36 -6.75 14.99
C GLU A 84 8.23 -5.82 14.53
N ASN A 85 7.85 -5.87 13.26
CA ASN A 85 6.73 -5.09 12.73
C ASN A 85 5.40 -5.49 13.40
N TYR A 86 5.18 -6.78 13.62
CA TYR A 86 4.01 -7.28 14.35
C TYR A 86 3.98 -6.77 15.78
N ASN A 87 5.11 -6.85 16.51
CA ASN A 87 5.21 -6.34 17.88
C ASN A 87 4.96 -4.83 17.96
N SER A 88 5.50 -4.04 17.02
CA SER A 88 5.24 -2.60 16.97
C SER A 88 3.76 -2.29 16.74
N SER A 89 3.09 -3.06 15.88
CA SER A 89 1.64 -2.93 15.65
C SER A 89 0.82 -3.28 16.89
N LEU A 90 1.23 -4.31 17.63
CA LEU A 90 0.59 -4.67 18.92
C LEU A 90 0.76 -3.57 19.98
N LEU A 91 1.92 -2.92 20.05
CA LEU A 91 2.15 -1.81 20.97
C LEU A 91 1.23 -0.63 20.64
N ILE A 92 1.10 -0.27 19.37
CA ILE A 92 0.17 0.78 18.92
C ILE A 92 -1.28 0.42 19.27
N LEU A 93 -1.68 -0.84 19.05
CA LEU A 93 -3.02 -1.31 19.42
C LEU A 93 -3.23 -1.22 20.94
N TYR A 94 -2.24 -1.63 21.73
CA TYR A 94 -2.30 -1.56 23.19
C TYR A 94 -2.46 -0.10 23.68
N ASP A 95 -1.69 0.83 23.12
CA ASP A 95 -1.78 2.25 23.46
C ASP A 95 -3.16 2.83 23.07
N ASN A 96 -3.70 2.45 21.92
CA ASN A 96 -5.05 2.86 21.50
C ASN A 96 -6.14 2.32 22.46
N VAL A 97 -6.05 1.05 22.87
CA VAL A 97 -6.97 0.45 23.84
C VAL A 97 -6.86 1.14 25.20
N ARG A 98 -5.66 1.49 25.61
CA ARG A 98 -5.42 2.24 26.87
C ARG A 98 -6.00 3.65 26.80
N GLY A 99 -5.82 4.35 25.68
CA GLY A 99 -6.44 5.65 25.42
C GLY A 99 -7.96 5.56 25.45
N PHE A 100 -8.55 4.60 24.74
CA PHE A 100 -9.99 4.35 24.76
C PHE A 100 -10.52 4.09 26.16
N LYS A 101 -9.83 3.26 26.97
CA LYS A 101 -10.22 3.02 28.35
C LYS A 101 -10.23 4.32 29.18
N HIS A 102 -9.19 5.14 29.06
CA HIS A 102 -9.11 6.43 29.75
C HIS A 102 -10.27 7.35 29.37
N ASP A 103 -10.57 7.47 28.09
CA ASP A 103 -11.66 8.32 27.60
C ASP A 103 -13.03 7.80 28.02
N PHE A 104 -13.22 6.47 28.01
CA PHE A 104 -14.43 5.83 28.53
C PHE A 104 -14.62 6.09 30.02
N ASP A 105 -13.56 5.94 30.83
CA ASP A 105 -13.58 6.24 32.27
C ASP A 105 -13.95 7.72 32.52
N ASN A 106 -13.45 8.65 31.71
CA ASN A 106 -13.82 10.07 31.77
C ASN A 106 -15.31 10.31 31.46
N ILE A 107 -15.83 9.67 30.43
CA ILE A 107 -17.26 9.74 30.06
C ILE A 107 -18.13 9.26 31.24
N ILE A 108 -17.81 8.12 31.83
CA ILE A 108 -18.54 7.57 32.97
C ILE A 108 -18.48 8.52 34.20
N ASN A 109 -17.30 9.10 34.45
CA ASN A 109 -17.13 10.05 35.57
C ASN A 109 -17.96 11.32 35.37
N ILE A 110 -18.01 11.88 34.16
CA ILE A 110 -18.82 13.08 33.83
C ILE A 110 -20.29 12.77 33.99
N ILE A 111 -20.79 11.66 33.44
CA ILE A 111 -22.19 11.21 33.60
C ILE A 111 -22.50 11.04 35.09
N GLY A 112 -21.61 10.36 35.85
CA GLY A 112 -21.77 10.20 37.30
C GLY A 112 -21.82 11.52 38.07
N GLY A 113 -21.09 12.55 37.61
CA GLY A 113 -21.12 13.90 38.16
C GLY A 113 -22.50 14.57 38.00
N TYR A 114 -23.06 14.56 36.78
CA TYR A 114 -24.39 15.11 36.51
C TYR A 114 -25.50 14.40 37.32
N ILE A 115 -25.40 13.08 37.45
CA ILE A 115 -26.37 12.29 38.23
C ILE A 115 -26.30 12.69 39.71
N LYS A 116 -25.09 12.79 40.29
CA LYS A 116 -24.88 13.17 41.70
C LYS A 116 -25.39 14.57 42.02
N LEU A 117 -25.28 15.50 41.08
CA LEU A 117 -25.75 16.89 41.20
C LEU A 117 -27.23 17.05 40.85
N ASN A 118 -27.89 15.98 40.40
CA ASN A 118 -29.27 15.98 39.91
C ASN A 118 -29.51 16.94 38.73
N ASP A 119 -28.44 17.23 37.96
CA ASP A 119 -28.47 18.13 36.81
C ASP A 119 -28.84 17.35 35.53
N ILE A 120 -30.15 17.16 35.37
CA ILE A 120 -30.69 16.39 34.23
C ILE A 120 -30.55 17.16 32.91
N ASP A 121 -30.61 18.49 32.93
CA ASP A 121 -30.50 19.29 31.71
C ASP A 121 -29.04 19.34 31.20
N GLY A 122 -28.07 19.47 32.09
CA GLY A 122 -26.65 19.32 31.75
C GLY A 122 -26.30 17.92 31.22
N LEU A 123 -26.90 16.87 31.82
CA LEU A 123 -26.75 15.50 31.32
C LEU A 123 -27.29 15.32 29.90
N LYS A 124 -28.45 15.89 29.58
CA LYS A 124 -29.02 15.84 28.22
C LYS A 124 -28.15 16.56 27.20
N GLN A 125 -27.61 17.73 27.55
CA GLN A 125 -26.68 18.46 26.67
C GLN A 125 -25.42 17.67 26.42
N TYR A 126 -24.83 17.10 27.47
CA TYR A 126 -23.64 16.27 27.36
C TYR A 126 -23.87 15.02 26.48
N TYR A 127 -25.05 14.34 26.71
CA TYR A 127 -25.43 13.19 25.88
C TYR A 127 -25.59 13.56 24.41
N SER A 128 -26.25 14.68 24.09
CA SER A 128 -26.41 15.14 22.71
C SER A 128 -25.04 15.46 22.03
N SER A 129 -24.10 16.04 22.78
CA SER A 129 -22.74 16.25 22.32
C SER A 129 -22.04 14.93 22.03
N LEU A 130 -22.13 13.97 22.95
CA LEU A 130 -21.54 12.64 22.81
C LEU A 130 -22.16 11.85 21.65
N GLU A 131 -23.48 11.97 21.45
CA GLU A 131 -24.19 11.38 20.32
C GLU A 131 -23.73 11.98 18.98
N SER A 132 -23.51 13.30 18.92
CA SER A 132 -22.92 13.99 17.77
C SER A 132 -21.50 13.46 17.45
N ASP A 133 -20.67 13.32 18.47
CA ASP A 133 -19.31 12.76 18.31
C ASP A 133 -19.34 11.28 17.92
N CYS A 134 -20.22 10.48 18.51
CA CYS A 134 -20.45 9.09 18.13
C CYS A 134 -21.04 8.94 16.72
N SER A 135 -21.84 9.89 16.24
CA SER A 135 -22.36 9.86 14.86
C SER A 135 -21.28 10.13 13.82
N ARG A 136 -20.27 10.93 14.17
CA ARG A 136 -19.05 11.04 13.36
C ARG A 136 -18.29 9.72 13.32
N VAL A 137 -18.23 8.98 14.43
CA VAL A 137 -17.60 7.65 14.51
C VAL A 137 -18.44 6.54 13.86
N LYS A 138 -19.80 6.67 13.81
CA LYS A 138 -20.66 5.71 13.10
C LYS A 138 -20.31 5.57 11.62
N ASN A 139 -19.87 6.63 10.99
CA ASN A 139 -19.40 6.56 9.60
C ASN A 139 -18.08 5.77 9.46
N ILE A 140 -17.24 5.71 10.51
CA ILE A 140 -16.06 4.81 10.54
C ILE A 140 -16.48 3.33 10.67
N GLN A 141 -17.66 3.02 11.23
CA GLN A 141 -18.18 1.63 11.25
C GLN A 141 -18.48 1.09 9.85
N ILE A 142 -18.69 1.96 8.86
CA ILE A 142 -18.80 1.57 7.45
C ILE A 142 -17.45 1.01 6.95
N LEU A 143 -16.32 1.52 7.49
CA LEU A 143 -14.98 1.01 7.23
C LEU A 143 -14.69 -0.18 8.19
N ASN A 144 -15.46 -1.26 8.06
CA ASN A 144 -15.25 -2.45 8.87
C ASN A 144 -14.09 -3.28 8.32
N PRO A 145 -13.04 -3.61 9.14
CA PRO A 145 -11.92 -4.45 8.69
C PRO A 145 -12.33 -5.83 8.18
N ASN A 146 -13.49 -6.35 8.62
CA ASN A 146 -14.04 -7.61 8.11
C ASN A 146 -14.64 -7.48 6.70
N ILE A 147 -15.07 -6.28 6.31
CA ILE A 147 -15.55 -5.99 4.96
C ILE A 147 -14.35 -5.63 4.07
N ILE A 148 -13.47 -4.77 4.59
CA ILE A 148 -12.23 -4.37 3.90
C ILE A 148 -11.10 -5.28 4.41
N ASN A 149 -11.12 -6.52 3.98
CA ASN A 149 -10.22 -7.58 4.41
C ASN A 149 -8.78 -7.46 3.83
N ASN A 150 -8.36 -6.25 3.46
CA ASN A 150 -7.02 -5.90 3.02
C ASN A 150 -6.48 -4.73 3.84
N PRO A 151 -5.44 -4.95 4.67
CA PRO A 151 -4.90 -3.93 5.59
C PRO A 151 -4.41 -2.66 4.89
N GLY A 152 -3.83 -2.77 3.69
CA GLY A 152 -3.33 -1.63 2.93
C GLY A 152 -4.46 -0.72 2.45
N ILE A 153 -5.52 -1.31 1.91
CA ILE A 153 -6.72 -0.57 1.47
C ILE A 153 -7.47 -0.01 2.68
N TYR A 154 -7.60 -0.78 3.74
CA TYR A 154 -8.23 -0.32 4.97
C TYR A 154 -7.57 0.96 5.51
N ASN A 155 -6.25 0.95 5.69
CA ASN A 155 -5.52 2.13 6.16
C ASN A 155 -5.66 3.33 5.22
N LEU A 156 -5.61 3.10 3.91
CA LEU A 156 -5.83 4.17 2.92
C LEU A 156 -7.21 4.80 3.08
N LEU A 157 -8.26 3.99 3.15
CA LEU A 157 -9.63 4.47 3.29
C LEU A 157 -9.86 5.22 4.61
N VAL A 158 -9.28 4.75 5.72
CA VAL A 158 -9.33 5.43 7.02
C VAL A 158 -8.64 6.79 6.94
N THR A 159 -7.43 6.86 6.37
CA THR A 159 -6.67 8.11 6.23
C THR A 159 -7.42 9.13 5.39
N GLU A 160 -7.99 8.72 4.26
CA GLU A 160 -8.76 9.62 3.40
C GLU A 160 -10.10 10.03 4.02
N TYR A 161 -10.72 9.15 4.79
CA TYR A 161 -11.91 9.47 5.55
C TYR A 161 -11.64 10.54 6.62
N GLU A 162 -10.55 10.40 7.39
CA GLU A 162 -10.13 11.41 8.38
C GLU A 162 -9.81 12.76 7.71
N LYS A 163 -9.15 12.72 6.56
CA LYS A 163 -8.88 13.92 5.75
C LYS A 163 -10.17 14.61 5.30
N ALA A 164 -11.14 13.84 4.82
CA ALA A 164 -12.45 14.36 4.39
C ALA A 164 -13.20 15.04 5.56
N ILE A 165 -13.22 14.40 6.73
CA ILE A 165 -13.83 14.98 7.94
C ILE A 165 -13.17 16.32 8.30
N ASN A 166 -11.83 16.36 8.32
CA ASN A 166 -11.10 17.58 8.67
C ASN A 166 -11.35 18.73 7.69
N LEU A 167 -11.78 18.43 6.46
CA LEU A 167 -12.14 19.40 5.43
C LEU A 167 -13.66 19.66 5.36
N ASP A 168 -14.44 19.09 6.29
CA ASP A 168 -15.90 19.15 6.33
C ASP A 168 -16.55 18.59 5.04
N VAL A 169 -15.94 17.58 4.45
CA VAL A 169 -16.42 16.87 3.27
C VAL A 169 -17.12 15.59 3.69
N LYS A 170 -18.39 15.44 3.30
CA LYS A 170 -19.16 14.23 3.52
C LYS A 170 -18.69 13.15 2.54
N ILE A 171 -18.21 12.02 3.05
CA ILE A 171 -17.77 10.89 2.25
C ILE A 171 -18.66 9.67 2.53
N ASN A 172 -19.15 9.03 1.47
CA ASN A 172 -20.00 7.84 1.54
C ASN A 172 -19.31 6.69 0.83
N PHE A 173 -19.35 5.50 1.45
CA PHE A 173 -18.79 4.28 0.88
C PHE A 173 -19.86 3.21 0.70
N GLU A 174 -19.81 2.51 -0.44
CA GLU A 174 -20.61 1.32 -0.70
C GLU A 174 -19.69 0.18 -1.17
N PHE A 175 -19.78 -0.95 -0.47
CA PHE A 175 -18.90 -2.10 -0.71
C PHE A 175 -19.71 -3.31 -1.19
N PHE A 176 -19.57 -3.68 -2.47
CA PHE A 176 -20.13 -4.88 -3.10
C PHE A 176 -19.03 -5.72 -3.75
N PHE A 177 -17.89 -5.86 -3.07
CA PHE A 177 -16.66 -6.37 -3.65
C PHE A 177 -15.73 -6.92 -2.56
N ASP A 178 -15.07 -8.03 -2.83
CA ASP A 178 -14.12 -8.64 -1.91
C ASP A 178 -12.68 -8.19 -2.25
N PHE A 179 -12.07 -7.41 -1.36
CA PHE A 179 -10.74 -6.86 -1.55
C PHE A 179 -9.60 -7.90 -1.53
N GLN A 180 -9.83 -9.13 -1.03
CA GLN A 180 -8.87 -10.23 -1.17
C GLN A 180 -8.75 -10.68 -2.62
N ASN A 181 -9.81 -10.48 -3.40
CA ASN A 181 -9.90 -10.87 -4.81
C ASN A 181 -9.59 -9.72 -5.77
N LEU A 182 -8.99 -8.63 -5.30
CA LEU A 182 -8.58 -7.52 -6.17
C LEU A 182 -7.69 -8.03 -7.30
N LYS A 183 -8.09 -7.76 -8.55
CA LYS A 183 -7.44 -8.26 -9.76
C LYS A 183 -6.33 -7.34 -10.31
N MET A 184 -5.82 -6.48 -9.45
CA MET A 184 -4.72 -5.58 -9.73
C MET A 184 -3.69 -5.63 -8.59
N PRO A 185 -2.36 -5.44 -8.85
CA PRO A 185 -1.37 -5.36 -7.80
C PRO A 185 -1.72 -4.27 -6.78
N ILE A 186 -1.76 -4.64 -5.49
CA ILE A 186 -2.23 -3.78 -4.40
C ILE A 186 -1.48 -2.45 -4.32
N TYR A 187 -0.17 -2.46 -4.57
CA TYR A 187 0.64 -1.25 -4.55
C TYR A 187 0.19 -0.22 -5.60
N GLU A 188 0.02 -0.67 -6.85
CA GLU A 188 -0.40 0.20 -7.96
C GLU A 188 -1.85 0.67 -7.79
N PHE A 189 -2.71 -0.23 -7.30
CA PHE A 189 -4.09 0.11 -6.97
C PHE A 189 -4.15 1.20 -5.88
N SER A 190 -3.49 0.98 -4.74
CA SER A 190 -3.53 1.93 -3.61
C SER A 190 -2.98 3.30 -3.99
N ARG A 191 -1.91 3.33 -4.80
CA ARG A 191 -1.32 4.58 -5.28
C ARG A 191 -2.29 5.35 -6.20
N MET A 192 -2.86 4.66 -7.18
CA MET A 192 -3.80 5.25 -8.13
C MET A 192 -5.09 5.71 -7.43
N PHE A 193 -5.68 4.82 -6.63
CA PHE A 193 -6.93 5.09 -5.91
C PHE A 193 -6.76 6.25 -4.91
N GLY A 194 -5.63 6.30 -4.18
CA GLY A 194 -5.32 7.39 -3.27
C GLY A 194 -5.27 8.74 -3.99
N ILE A 195 -4.59 8.83 -5.15
CA ILE A 195 -4.54 10.05 -5.96
C ILE A 195 -5.94 10.48 -6.43
N LEU A 196 -6.77 9.53 -6.88
CA LEU A 196 -8.13 9.82 -7.34
C LEU A 196 -9.01 10.33 -6.20
N LEU A 197 -8.91 9.70 -5.03
CA LEU A 197 -9.70 10.06 -3.86
C LEU A 197 -9.27 11.39 -3.25
N ASP A 198 -7.95 11.64 -3.15
CA ASP A 198 -7.39 12.94 -2.79
C ASP A 198 -7.94 14.07 -3.67
N ASN A 199 -7.91 13.85 -4.99
CA ASN A 199 -8.43 14.85 -5.95
C ASN A 199 -9.93 15.10 -5.77
N ALA A 200 -10.72 14.05 -5.48
CA ALA A 200 -12.14 14.13 -5.25
C ALA A 200 -12.47 14.93 -3.97
N ILE A 201 -11.80 14.63 -2.85
CA ILE A 201 -11.97 15.32 -1.57
C ILE A 201 -11.59 16.79 -1.72
N GLU A 202 -10.45 17.07 -2.35
CA GLU A 202 -9.99 18.44 -2.58
C GLU A 202 -10.90 19.25 -3.51
N ALA A 203 -11.52 18.61 -4.50
CA ALA A 203 -12.47 19.29 -5.37
C ALA A 203 -13.79 19.59 -4.65
N ALA A 204 -14.24 18.67 -3.79
CA ALA A 204 -15.49 18.82 -3.05
C ALA A 204 -15.41 19.86 -1.93
N LYS A 205 -14.24 20.08 -1.30
CA LYS A 205 -14.09 20.99 -0.14
C LYS A 205 -14.53 22.43 -0.40
N ASP A 206 -14.38 22.88 -1.65
CA ASP A 206 -14.68 24.27 -2.05
C ASP A 206 -16.13 24.44 -2.55
N CYS A 207 -16.92 23.34 -2.56
CA CYS A 207 -18.32 23.35 -2.99
C CYS A 207 -19.28 23.67 -1.86
N TYR A 208 -20.48 24.16 -2.20
CA TYR A 208 -21.56 24.36 -1.24
C TYR A 208 -22.03 23.01 -0.67
N ASN A 209 -22.27 22.02 -1.54
CA ASN A 209 -22.54 20.65 -1.14
C ASN A 209 -21.23 19.85 -1.25
N LYS A 210 -20.57 19.65 -0.12
CA LYS A 210 -19.27 18.99 -0.02
C LYS A 210 -19.46 17.48 0.08
N GLU A 211 -19.53 16.78 -1.05
CA GLU A 211 -19.86 15.36 -1.06
C GLU A 211 -18.97 14.55 -1.99
N VAL A 212 -18.54 13.37 -1.50
CA VAL A 212 -17.81 12.36 -2.26
C VAL A 212 -18.48 11.01 -2.04
N ASN A 213 -18.84 10.32 -3.12
CA ASN A 213 -19.46 9.00 -3.10
C ASN A 213 -18.48 7.98 -3.75
N ILE A 214 -18.24 6.86 -3.06
CA ILE A 214 -17.35 5.80 -3.55
C ILE A 214 -18.11 4.48 -3.53
N VAL A 215 -18.15 3.82 -4.69
CA VAL A 215 -18.81 2.51 -4.85
C VAL A 215 -17.80 1.50 -5.35
N PHE A 216 -17.66 0.39 -4.64
CA PHE A 216 -16.89 -0.78 -5.06
C PHE A 216 -17.85 -1.89 -5.47
N ARG A 217 -17.80 -2.33 -6.71
CA ARG A 217 -18.69 -3.36 -7.26
C ARG A 217 -17.95 -4.40 -8.10
N GLU A 218 -18.29 -5.66 -7.93
CA GLU A 218 -17.87 -6.74 -8.83
C GLU A 218 -19.05 -7.21 -9.69
N VAL A 219 -18.87 -7.17 -11.02
CA VAL A 219 -19.87 -7.66 -11.99
C VAL A 219 -19.34 -8.98 -12.56
N ARG A 220 -19.62 -10.09 -11.87
CA ARG A 220 -19.08 -11.42 -12.20
C ARG A 220 -19.40 -11.87 -13.62
N LYS A 221 -20.61 -11.56 -14.14
CA LYS A 221 -21.00 -11.92 -15.50
C LYS A 221 -20.16 -11.26 -16.59
N GLN A 222 -19.59 -10.11 -16.30
CA GLN A 222 -18.77 -9.32 -17.22
C GLN A 222 -17.27 -9.44 -16.90
N HIS A 223 -16.91 -10.20 -15.87
CA HIS A 223 -15.52 -10.32 -15.41
C HIS A 223 -14.85 -8.96 -15.17
N VAL A 224 -15.55 -8.07 -14.47
CA VAL A 224 -15.05 -6.72 -14.20
C VAL A 224 -15.29 -6.30 -12.76
N GLN A 225 -14.28 -5.69 -12.16
CA GLN A 225 -14.34 -4.98 -10.89
C GLN A 225 -14.41 -3.49 -11.19
N ILE A 226 -15.41 -2.81 -10.64
CA ILE A 226 -15.70 -1.40 -10.91
C ILE A 226 -15.52 -0.62 -9.61
N ILE A 227 -14.72 0.41 -9.64
CA ILE A 227 -14.59 1.40 -8.57
C ILE A 227 -15.03 2.74 -9.13
N LEU A 228 -16.14 3.27 -8.60
CA LEU A 228 -16.67 4.57 -8.95
C LEU A 228 -16.35 5.57 -7.86
N ILE A 229 -15.74 6.68 -8.21
CA ILE A 229 -15.56 7.86 -7.35
C ILE A 229 -16.32 9.00 -7.99
N GLU A 230 -17.28 9.53 -7.27
CA GLU A 230 -18.11 10.65 -7.69
C GLU A 230 -17.98 11.76 -6.65
N ASN A 231 -17.66 12.97 -7.07
CA ASN A 231 -17.56 14.10 -6.17
C ASN A 231 -18.24 15.34 -6.73
N THR A 232 -18.73 16.17 -5.84
CA THR A 232 -19.13 17.54 -6.19
C THR A 232 -17.89 18.35 -6.57
N TYR A 233 -18.04 19.26 -7.51
CA TYR A 233 -16.95 20.13 -7.95
C TYR A 233 -17.49 21.52 -8.30
N PHE A 234 -16.64 22.50 -8.20
CA PHE A 234 -16.98 23.84 -8.67
C PHE A 234 -16.91 23.85 -10.19
N ASN A 235 -18.02 24.23 -10.85
CA ASN A 235 -18.13 24.19 -12.32
C ASN A 235 -17.20 25.25 -12.95
N SER A 236 -15.92 24.97 -12.97
CA SER A 236 -14.93 25.67 -13.79
C SER A 236 -14.83 24.99 -15.14
N GLU A 237 -14.40 25.70 -16.17
CA GLU A 237 -14.13 25.13 -17.47
C GLU A 237 -12.96 24.13 -17.40
N ILE A 238 -13.29 22.89 -16.99
CA ILE A 238 -12.33 21.78 -16.95
C ILE A 238 -12.22 21.21 -18.36
N ASP A 239 -11.06 21.39 -18.97
CA ASP A 239 -10.72 20.77 -20.25
C ASP A 239 -10.39 19.29 -20.07
N MET A 240 -11.38 18.41 -20.32
CA MET A 240 -11.29 16.96 -20.13
C MET A 240 -10.17 16.32 -20.96
N GLU A 241 -9.76 16.91 -22.08
CA GLU A 241 -8.69 16.38 -22.91
C GLU A 241 -7.31 16.65 -22.34
N LYS A 242 -7.20 17.63 -21.46
CA LYS A 242 -5.91 18.09 -20.88
C LYS A 242 -5.67 17.62 -19.46
N ILE A 243 -6.69 17.18 -18.71
CA ILE A 243 -6.54 16.86 -17.27
C ILE A 243 -5.49 15.78 -16.99
N PHE A 244 -5.20 14.91 -17.94
CA PHE A 244 -4.20 13.84 -17.84
C PHE A 244 -2.82 14.24 -18.36
N LYS A 245 -2.61 15.47 -18.81
CA LYS A 245 -1.30 15.95 -19.26
C LYS A 245 -0.46 16.40 -18.04
N LYS A 246 0.85 16.12 -18.10
CA LYS A 246 1.79 16.48 -17.04
C LYS A 246 1.84 18.00 -16.86
N GLY A 247 1.77 18.45 -15.60
CA GLY A 247 1.90 19.87 -15.25
C GLY A 247 0.62 20.68 -15.43
N ILE A 248 -0.51 20.08 -15.78
CA ILE A 248 -1.80 20.76 -15.85
C ILE A 248 -2.52 20.57 -14.52
N SER A 249 -2.75 21.66 -13.82
CA SER A 249 -3.52 21.75 -12.60
C SER A 249 -4.43 22.96 -12.65
N GLY A 250 -5.69 22.81 -12.31
CA GLY A 250 -6.61 23.94 -12.09
C GLY A 250 -6.34 24.68 -10.76
N LYS A 251 -5.39 24.24 -9.95
CA LYS A 251 -5.08 24.74 -8.61
C LYS A 251 -3.72 25.43 -8.59
N LYS A 252 -3.62 26.58 -7.91
CA LYS A 252 -2.40 27.43 -7.90
C LYS A 252 -1.16 26.79 -7.27
N ASP A 253 -1.34 25.81 -6.34
CA ASP A 253 -0.23 25.23 -5.55
C ASP A 253 0.02 23.74 -5.84
N HIS A 254 -0.56 23.19 -6.92
CA HIS A 254 -0.43 21.78 -7.26
C HIS A 254 0.43 21.58 -8.50
N SER A 255 1.32 20.57 -8.43
CA SER A 255 2.27 20.22 -9.51
C SER A 255 1.63 19.69 -10.79
N GLY A 256 0.31 19.39 -10.79
CA GLY A 256 -0.39 18.79 -11.93
C GLY A 256 0.15 17.40 -12.34
N ILE A 257 0.71 16.65 -11.38
CA ILE A 257 1.34 15.34 -11.64
C ILE A 257 0.39 14.19 -11.32
N GLY A 258 -0.61 14.38 -10.43
CA GLY A 258 -1.43 13.28 -9.91
C GLY A 258 -2.19 12.52 -11.00
N LEU A 259 -3.06 13.16 -11.76
CA LEU A 259 -3.82 12.49 -12.83
C LEU A 259 -2.94 11.99 -13.98
N TRP A 260 -1.83 12.67 -14.28
CA TRP A 260 -0.83 12.17 -15.21
C TRP A 260 -0.22 10.85 -14.72
N GLU A 261 0.08 10.75 -13.43
CA GLU A 261 0.60 9.54 -12.81
C GLU A 261 -0.43 8.40 -12.85
N VAL A 262 -1.70 8.67 -12.52
CA VAL A 262 -2.80 7.72 -12.66
C VAL A 262 -2.86 7.17 -14.08
N ASN A 263 -2.80 8.03 -15.09
CA ASN A 263 -2.81 7.63 -16.50
C ASN A 263 -1.61 6.73 -16.86
N ASN A 264 -0.43 7.00 -16.28
CA ASN A 264 0.74 6.15 -16.47
C ASN A 264 0.58 4.77 -15.82
N ILE A 265 -0.07 4.69 -14.65
CA ILE A 265 -0.37 3.42 -14.00
C ILE A 265 -1.38 2.63 -14.84
N VAL A 266 -2.47 3.25 -15.29
CA VAL A 266 -3.47 2.62 -16.16
C VAL A 266 -2.84 2.04 -17.42
N LYS A 267 -1.95 2.79 -18.08
CA LYS A 267 -1.25 2.34 -19.30
C LYS A 267 -0.33 1.13 -19.11
N LYS A 268 0.09 0.81 -17.89
CA LYS A 268 0.89 -0.40 -17.61
C LYS A 268 0.07 -1.69 -17.70
N PHE A 269 -1.25 -1.60 -17.59
CA PHE A 269 -2.15 -2.75 -17.50
C PHE A 269 -3.20 -2.68 -18.59
N ASN A 270 -3.15 -3.59 -19.57
CA ASN A 270 -4.10 -3.66 -20.70
C ASN A 270 -5.52 -4.06 -20.29
N TYR A 271 -5.71 -4.52 -19.05
CA TYR A 271 -6.99 -4.92 -18.47
C TYR A 271 -7.55 -3.87 -17.49
N VAL A 272 -6.96 -2.67 -17.41
CA VAL A 272 -7.42 -1.57 -16.57
C VAL A 272 -7.84 -0.41 -17.45
N ILE A 273 -9.05 0.11 -17.22
CA ILE A 273 -9.61 1.26 -17.93
C ILE A 273 -10.05 2.30 -16.90
N LEU A 274 -9.73 3.55 -17.14
CA LEU A 274 -10.23 4.68 -16.36
C LEU A 274 -11.09 5.58 -17.25
N ASN A 275 -12.38 5.62 -16.97
CA ASN A 275 -13.33 6.53 -17.58
C ASN A 275 -13.53 7.76 -16.70
N THR A 276 -13.44 8.94 -17.27
CA THR A 276 -13.69 10.19 -16.55
C THR A 276 -14.76 10.97 -17.25
N THR A 277 -15.83 11.32 -16.53
CA THR A 277 -16.96 12.09 -17.02
C THR A 277 -17.32 13.21 -16.07
N LYS A 278 -18.02 14.21 -16.52
CA LYS A 278 -18.58 15.27 -15.68
C LYS A 278 -19.99 15.62 -16.16
N ASP A 279 -20.83 16.00 -15.22
CA ASP A 279 -22.09 16.68 -15.48
C ASP A 279 -22.11 18.03 -14.72
N ASP A 280 -23.25 18.70 -14.64
CA ASP A 280 -23.34 20.05 -14.01
C ASP A 280 -23.05 20.02 -12.50
N LYS A 281 -23.15 18.87 -11.85
CA LYS A 281 -23.05 18.72 -10.39
C LYS A 281 -21.87 17.86 -9.97
N TYR A 282 -21.60 16.79 -10.69
CA TYR A 282 -20.66 15.75 -10.30
C TYR A 282 -19.55 15.55 -11.32
N PHE A 283 -18.34 15.36 -10.79
CA PHE A 283 -17.20 14.83 -11.51
C PHE A 283 -17.07 13.34 -11.15
N LYS A 284 -16.97 12.47 -12.14
CA LYS A 284 -17.02 11.01 -11.97
C LYS A 284 -15.79 10.36 -12.58
N GLN A 285 -15.16 9.50 -11.80
CA GLN A 285 -14.05 8.66 -12.22
C GLN A 285 -14.41 7.19 -11.98
N GLU A 286 -14.50 6.43 -13.07
CA GLU A 286 -14.82 5.01 -13.03
C GLU A 286 -13.62 4.20 -13.47
N LEU A 287 -13.05 3.46 -12.53
CA LEU A 287 -11.96 2.52 -12.75
C LEU A 287 -12.56 1.12 -12.97
N GLN A 288 -12.28 0.53 -14.12
CA GLN A 288 -12.68 -0.83 -14.48
C GLN A 288 -11.45 -1.73 -14.55
N ILE A 289 -11.48 -2.86 -13.85
CA ILE A 289 -10.42 -3.88 -13.82
C ILE A 289 -11.02 -5.18 -14.33
N TYR A 290 -10.67 -5.59 -15.53
CA TYR A 290 -11.13 -6.83 -16.18
C TYR A 290 -10.31 -8.03 -15.75
N PHE A 291 -10.94 -9.25 -15.67
CA PHE A 291 -10.26 -10.49 -15.24
C PHE A 291 -10.84 -11.76 -15.86
#